data_e723d60acab260f5639972ca484949c3
#
_entry.id   e723d60acab260f5639972ca484949c3
#
_cell.length_a   1.000
_cell.length_b   1.000
_cell.length_c   1.000
_cell.angle_alpha   90.00
_cell.angle_beta   90.00
_cell.angle_gamma   90.00
#
_symmetry.space_group_name_H-M   'P 1'
#
loop_
_entity.id
_entity.type
_entity.pdbx_description
1 polymer ?
#
loop_
_entity_poly.entity_id
_entity_poly.type
_entity_poly.pdbx_seq_one_letter_code
_entity_poly.pdbx_strand_id
1 'polypeptide(L)'
;MQITFFSIWMTVFWSSILIVMFYVLRTKLRLTDLCSVSGVIVLYLFCMIRMLIPVEFPWTKVVEGGALYNRIHYFWYIEQKLGNEVSVYDVVCLVWIAGTVWILLRDAVQYIKISRYFGTMPAQRNNSAAQLVNILWKGSRKPDILLTAAVQTPCCFGILRKRILIPDKEYTDGQLRLILLHECAHLKNNDLLTKNLINILCALYWWNPCVYLLKKDLSQSLEIRCDLMAVKELDNDLKGEYLAVILKEYKDRVNTNSKLLLERFRMVAKTGCVLRKRGTAAAWVLAGALLMGSYTFVIQCSYDPPIEEIETVQEAYEINRYNSCLIKMSDGTYCVRFCDQDIPVSGKMSQLMIEDGFTVIEKGK
;
A
#
# COMPACT_ATOMS: atom_id res chain seq x y z
N MET A 1 -3.67 18.08 10.28
CA MET A 1 -3.55 16.97 9.31
C MET A 1 -3.91 17.51 7.95
N GLN A 2 -2.97 17.52 7.05
CA GLN A 2 -3.18 18.02 5.68
C GLN A 2 -2.78 16.92 4.69
N ILE A 3 -3.45 16.86 3.56
CA ILE A 3 -3.07 16.00 2.44
C ILE A 3 -2.60 16.94 1.36
N THR A 4 -1.30 16.90 1.09
CA THR A 4 -0.65 17.68 0.04
C THR A 4 -0.24 16.77 -1.11
N PHE A 5 0.01 17.34 -2.26
CA PHE A 5 0.58 16.60 -3.39
C PHE A 5 1.91 15.93 -3.01
N PHE A 6 2.75 16.64 -2.27
CA PHE A 6 4.03 16.12 -1.80
C PHE A 6 3.88 14.95 -0.84
N SER A 7 2.84 14.96 0.01
CA SER A 7 2.55 13.84 0.92
C SER A 7 2.17 12.56 0.16
N ILE A 8 1.48 12.68 -0.98
CA ILE A 8 1.16 11.54 -1.85
C ILE A 8 2.44 10.97 -2.47
N TRP A 9 3.32 11.83 -3.01
CA TRP A 9 4.61 11.40 -3.55
C TRP A 9 5.50 10.73 -2.52
N MET A 10 5.58 11.31 -1.32
CA MET A 10 6.32 10.73 -0.20
C MET A 10 5.74 9.38 0.26
N THR A 11 4.43 9.23 0.20
CA THR A 11 3.76 7.96 0.47
C THR A 11 4.21 6.87 -0.50
N VAL A 12 4.20 7.17 -1.80
CA VAL A 12 4.66 6.23 -2.83
C VAL A 12 6.16 5.92 -2.66
N PHE A 13 6.98 6.93 -2.45
CA PHE A 13 8.42 6.80 -2.30
C PHE A 13 8.79 5.90 -1.11
N TRP A 14 8.34 6.25 0.10
CA TRP A 14 8.64 5.50 1.30
C TRP A 14 8.08 4.08 1.30
N SER A 15 6.83 3.91 0.87
CA SER A 15 6.23 2.57 0.80
C SER A 15 6.95 1.68 -0.21
N SER A 16 7.38 2.22 -1.36
CA SER A 16 8.14 1.46 -2.35
C SER A 16 9.50 1.01 -1.82
N ILE A 17 10.24 1.91 -1.14
CA ILE A 17 11.50 1.56 -0.48
C ILE A 17 11.30 0.47 0.57
N LEU A 18 10.31 0.62 1.46
CA LEU A 18 10.02 -0.35 2.52
C LEU A 18 9.64 -1.71 1.94
N ILE A 19 8.80 -1.76 0.90
CA ILE A 19 8.41 -2.99 0.24
C ILE A 19 9.62 -3.71 -0.35
N VAL A 20 10.46 -3.00 -1.11
CA VAL A 20 11.67 -3.57 -1.71
C VAL A 20 12.63 -4.05 -0.63
N MET A 21 12.85 -3.25 0.40
CA MET A 21 13.69 -3.60 1.54
C MET A 21 13.22 -4.90 2.21
N PHE A 22 11.93 -4.99 2.57
CA PHE A 22 11.38 -6.20 3.22
C PHE A 22 11.43 -7.42 2.30
N TYR A 23 11.17 -7.23 1.00
CA TYR A 23 11.32 -8.32 0.01
C TYR A 23 12.75 -8.84 -0.06
N VAL A 24 13.75 -7.95 -0.11
CA VAL A 24 15.18 -8.34 -0.11
C VAL A 24 15.56 -9.03 1.21
N LEU A 25 15.16 -8.47 2.35
CA LEU A 25 15.40 -9.06 3.66
C LEU A 25 14.79 -10.46 3.78
N ARG A 26 13.56 -10.65 3.26
CA ARG A 26 12.91 -11.95 3.27
C ARG A 26 13.64 -12.95 2.37
N THR A 27 13.95 -12.57 1.14
CA THR A 27 14.52 -13.48 0.14
C THR A 27 16.00 -13.78 0.36
N LYS A 28 16.79 -12.78 0.79
CA LYS A 28 18.25 -12.91 0.98
C LYS A 28 18.62 -13.30 2.41
N LEU A 29 18.06 -12.60 3.41
CA LEU A 29 18.40 -12.79 4.82
C LEU A 29 17.46 -13.73 5.56
N ARG A 30 16.49 -14.34 4.84
CA ARG A 30 15.52 -15.30 5.43
C ARG A 30 14.84 -14.72 6.67
N LEU A 31 14.27 -13.52 6.53
CA LEU A 31 13.61 -12.79 7.62
C LEU A 31 12.56 -13.63 8.37
N THR A 32 11.95 -14.61 7.70
CA THR A 32 11.02 -15.57 8.29
C THR A 32 11.65 -16.43 9.39
N ASP A 33 12.95 -16.65 9.35
CA ASP A 33 13.68 -17.40 10.39
C ASP A 33 13.97 -16.49 11.61
N LEU A 34 14.05 -15.16 11.41
CA LEU A 34 14.32 -14.16 12.45
C LEU A 34 13.05 -13.67 13.16
N CYS A 35 12.04 -13.29 12.37
CA CYS A 35 10.86 -12.56 12.85
C CYS A 35 9.57 -13.39 12.88
N SER A 36 9.61 -14.67 12.58
CA SER A 36 8.41 -15.49 12.29
C SER A 36 7.61 -15.00 11.07
N VAL A 37 6.80 -15.89 10.50
CA VAL A 37 5.93 -15.54 9.35
C VAL A 37 4.89 -14.48 9.71
N SER A 38 4.34 -14.54 10.92
CA SER A 38 3.39 -13.53 11.41
C SER A 38 4.04 -12.15 11.52
N GLY A 39 5.31 -12.06 11.94
CA GLY A 39 6.08 -10.81 11.97
C GLY A 39 6.26 -10.21 10.59
N VAL A 40 6.58 -11.03 9.58
CA VAL A 40 6.69 -10.57 8.19
C VAL A 40 5.35 -10.03 7.65
N ILE A 41 4.24 -10.71 7.96
CA ILE A 41 2.90 -10.22 7.58
C ILE A 41 2.62 -8.87 8.21
N VAL A 42 2.98 -8.69 9.49
CA VAL A 42 2.82 -7.39 10.19
C VAL A 42 3.60 -6.28 9.47
N LEU A 43 4.86 -6.51 9.08
CA LEU A 43 5.64 -5.52 8.34
C LEU A 43 4.96 -5.12 7.02
N TYR A 44 4.40 -6.09 6.29
CA TYR A 44 3.64 -5.78 5.07
C TYR A 44 2.32 -5.05 5.33
N LEU A 45 1.62 -5.36 6.41
CA LEU A 45 0.42 -4.60 6.81
C LEU A 45 0.76 -3.14 7.13
N PHE A 46 1.90 -2.87 7.75
CA PHE A 46 2.37 -1.48 7.93
C PHE A 46 2.68 -0.77 6.62
N CYS A 47 3.29 -1.45 5.64
CA CYS A 47 3.44 -0.88 4.30
C CYS A 47 2.08 -0.53 3.66
N MET A 48 1.07 -1.40 3.83
CA MET A 48 -0.28 -1.14 3.33
C MET A 48 -0.92 0.08 4.02
N ILE A 49 -0.77 0.20 5.34
CA ILE A 49 -1.25 1.36 6.11
C ILE A 49 -0.58 2.64 5.61
N ARG A 50 0.75 2.61 5.40
CA ARG A 50 1.48 3.76 4.88
C ARG A 50 1.00 4.19 3.50
N MET A 51 0.63 3.22 2.63
CA MET A 51 0.06 3.50 1.31
C MET A 51 -1.35 4.10 1.38
N LEU A 52 -2.15 3.73 2.38
CA LEU A 52 -3.53 4.20 2.53
C LEU A 52 -3.63 5.59 3.15
N ILE A 53 -2.62 6.02 3.90
CA ILE A 53 -2.67 7.26 4.69
C ILE A 53 -1.58 8.24 4.22
N PRO A 54 -1.82 9.00 3.12
CA PRO A 54 -0.91 10.02 2.63
C PRO A 54 -1.10 11.35 3.37
N VAL A 55 -0.88 11.36 4.69
CA VAL A 55 -1.16 12.52 5.55
C VAL A 55 0.14 13.09 6.09
N GLU A 56 0.21 14.41 6.19
CA GLU A 56 1.23 15.13 6.94
C GLU A 56 0.74 15.43 8.36
N PHE A 57 1.59 15.15 9.32
CA PHE A 57 1.33 15.42 10.73
C PHE A 57 1.94 16.77 11.13
N PRO A 58 1.50 17.41 12.23
CA PRO A 58 2.04 18.69 12.69
C PRO A 58 3.55 18.67 12.99
N TRP A 59 4.12 17.49 13.22
CA TRP A 59 5.56 17.30 13.45
C TRP A 59 6.36 16.96 12.19
N THR A 60 5.71 16.83 11.02
CA THR A 60 6.42 16.57 9.76
C THR A 60 7.27 17.78 9.39
N LYS A 61 8.57 17.55 9.21
CA LYS A 61 9.50 18.60 8.79
C LYS A 61 9.52 18.70 7.27
N VAL A 62 9.38 19.91 6.78
CA VAL A 62 9.56 20.22 5.36
C VAL A 62 11.06 20.31 5.08
N VAL A 63 11.50 19.60 4.06
CA VAL A 63 12.90 19.63 3.57
C VAL A 63 12.86 20.06 2.11
N GLU A 64 13.66 21.06 1.77
CA GLU A 64 13.77 21.53 0.39
C GLU A 64 14.46 20.49 -0.48
N GLY A 65 13.86 20.18 -1.63
CA GLY A 65 14.31 19.11 -2.53
C GLY A 65 15.55 19.46 -3.36
N GLY A 66 16.04 20.71 -3.27
CA GLY A 66 17.16 21.22 -4.02
C GLY A 66 16.87 21.46 -5.50
N ALA A 67 17.85 22.01 -6.23
CA ALA A 67 17.67 22.53 -7.60
C ALA A 67 17.14 21.49 -8.61
N LEU A 68 17.59 20.24 -8.51
CA LEU A 68 17.14 19.19 -9.43
C LEU A 68 15.66 18.85 -9.22
N TYR A 69 15.25 18.71 -7.95
CA TYR A 69 13.86 18.43 -7.59
C TYR A 69 12.94 19.57 -8.01
N ASN A 70 13.34 20.81 -7.74
CA ASN A 70 12.59 22.01 -8.14
C ASN A 70 12.43 22.07 -9.66
N ARG A 71 13.49 21.77 -10.43
CA ARG A 71 13.44 21.76 -11.90
C ARG A 71 12.51 20.69 -12.45
N ILE A 72 12.52 19.48 -11.87
CA ILE A 72 11.58 18.41 -12.26
C ILE A 72 10.15 18.81 -11.94
N HIS A 73 9.90 19.37 -10.76
CA HIS A 73 8.56 19.79 -10.35
C HIS A 73 8.04 20.92 -11.23
N TYR A 74 8.86 21.92 -11.49
CA TYR A 74 8.56 23.05 -12.38
C TYR A 74 8.17 22.56 -13.79
N PHE A 75 9.00 21.69 -14.38
CA PHE A 75 8.74 21.10 -15.70
C PHE A 75 7.37 20.39 -15.77
N TRP A 76 7.02 19.59 -14.77
CA TRP A 76 5.78 18.84 -14.77
C TRP A 76 4.54 19.68 -14.49
N TYR A 77 4.67 20.71 -13.70
CA TYR A 77 3.53 21.49 -13.23
C TYR A 77 3.29 22.76 -14.04
N ILE A 78 4.34 23.46 -14.46
CA ILE A 78 4.26 24.80 -15.02
C ILE A 78 4.54 24.84 -16.53
N GLU A 79 5.66 24.29 -16.96
CA GLU A 79 6.13 24.43 -18.36
C GLU A 79 5.33 23.64 -19.40
N GLN A 80 4.64 22.58 -18.99
CA GLN A 80 3.94 21.68 -19.90
C GLN A 80 2.43 21.96 -19.92
N LYS A 81 2.02 23.15 -20.36
CA LYS A 81 0.59 23.44 -20.62
C LYS A 81 0.20 22.88 -22.00
N LEU A 82 -0.80 22.02 -22.03
CA LEU A 82 -1.47 21.52 -23.22
C LEU A 82 -2.66 22.46 -23.58
N GLY A 83 -2.38 23.70 -24.01
CA GLY A 83 -3.40 24.73 -24.23
C GLY A 83 -3.57 25.69 -23.04
N ASN A 84 -4.59 26.58 -23.10
CA ASN A 84 -4.67 27.69 -22.17
C ASN A 84 -5.00 27.34 -20.70
N GLU A 85 -5.50 26.14 -20.40
CA GLU A 85 -5.98 25.82 -19.04
C GLU A 85 -5.60 24.41 -18.54
N VAL A 86 -5.12 23.50 -19.40
CA VAL A 86 -4.86 22.09 -19.02
C VAL A 86 -3.36 21.84 -18.92
N SER A 87 -2.92 21.41 -17.74
CA SER A 87 -1.52 20.99 -17.51
C SER A 87 -1.30 19.51 -17.85
N VAL A 88 -0.06 19.10 -18.08
CA VAL A 88 0.30 17.67 -18.21
C VAL A 88 -0.06 16.90 -16.95
N TYR A 89 0.06 17.55 -15.79
CA TYR A 89 -0.32 16.98 -14.50
C TYR A 89 -1.80 16.58 -14.46
N ASP A 90 -2.72 17.42 -14.96
CA ASP A 90 -4.16 17.13 -15.00
C ASP A 90 -4.46 15.91 -15.84
N VAL A 91 -3.79 15.78 -16.99
CA VAL A 91 -3.92 14.61 -17.87
C VAL A 91 -3.42 13.35 -17.17
N VAL A 92 -2.28 13.41 -16.49
CA VAL A 92 -1.73 12.27 -15.73
C VAL A 92 -2.67 11.87 -14.59
N CYS A 93 -3.22 12.83 -13.85
CA CYS A 93 -4.21 12.58 -12.81
C CYS A 93 -5.48 11.95 -13.36
N LEU A 94 -5.98 12.45 -14.48
CA LEU A 94 -7.16 11.89 -15.15
C LEU A 94 -6.93 10.44 -15.59
N VAL A 95 -5.79 10.15 -16.23
CA VAL A 95 -5.41 8.79 -16.62
C VAL A 95 -5.30 7.88 -15.41
N TRP A 96 -4.68 8.36 -14.32
CA TRP A 96 -4.57 7.61 -13.07
C TRP A 96 -5.94 7.28 -12.47
N ILE A 97 -6.83 8.27 -12.36
CA ILE A 97 -8.19 8.09 -11.83
C ILE A 97 -8.99 7.14 -12.74
N ALA A 98 -8.96 7.37 -14.05
CA ALA A 98 -9.68 6.52 -15.01
C ALA A 98 -9.21 5.06 -14.94
N GLY A 99 -7.90 4.82 -14.90
CA GLY A 99 -7.32 3.48 -14.75
C GLY A 99 -7.72 2.82 -13.42
N THR A 100 -7.68 3.58 -12.32
CA THR A 100 -8.10 3.10 -11.00
C THR A 100 -9.57 2.69 -10.99
N VAL A 101 -10.46 3.58 -11.48
CA VAL A 101 -11.91 3.33 -11.54
C VAL A 101 -12.20 2.12 -12.42
N TRP A 102 -11.55 2.01 -13.58
CA TRP A 102 -11.71 0.87 -14.48
C TRP A 102 -11.35 -0.45 -13.80
N ILE A 103 -10.20 -0.52 -13.13
CA ILE A 103 -9.75 -1.75 -12.44
C ILE A 103 -10.71 -2.11 -11.30
N LEU A 104 -11.10 -1.13 -10.46
CA LEU A 104 -12.03 -1.37 -9.37
C LEU A 104 -13.41 -1.84 -9.86
N LEU A 105 -13.93 -1.24 -10.91
CA LEU A 105 -15.22 -1.66 -11.51
C LEU A 105 -15.12 -3.08 -12.07
N ARG A 106 -14.06 -3.39 -12.82
CA ARG A 106 -13.80 -4.74 -13.34
C ARG A 106 -13.79 -5.77 -12.21
N ASP A 107 -13.02 -5.52 -11.16
CA ASP A 107 -12.86 -6.43 -10.03
C ASP A 107 -14.17 -6.57 -9.22
N ALA A 108 -14.92 -5.47 -9.04
CA ALA A 108 -16.23 -5.49 -8.42
C ALA A 108 -17.25 -6.31 -9.24
N VAL A 109 -17.32 -6.11 -10.55
CA VAL A 109 -18.20 -6.88 -11.45
C VAL A 109 -17.85 -8.37 -11.40
N GLN A 110 -16.56 -8.71 -11.44
CA GLN A 110 -16.11 -10.10 -11.33
C GLN A 110 -16.51 -10.70 -9.98
N TYR A 111 -16.28 -9.99 -8.88
CA TYR A 111 -16.67 -10.44 -7.56
C TYR A 111 -18.19 -10.66 -7.43
N ILE A 112 -19.00 -9.74 -7.97
CA ILE A 112 -20.47 -9.85 -7.97
C ILE A 112 -20.91 -11.07 -8.79
N LYS A 113 -20.36 -11.27 -9.99
CA LYS A 113 -20.68 -12.44 -10.85
C LYS A 113 -20.37 -13.75 -10.13
N ILE A 114 -19.17 -13.88 -9.56
CA ILE A 114 -18.74 -15.07 -8.82
C ILE A 114 -19.60 -15.26 -7.57
N SER A 115 -19.87 -14.18 -6.84
CA SER A 115 -20.71 -14.23 -5.63
C SER A 115 -22.15 -14.66 -5.92
N ARG A 116 -22.73 -14.19 -7.03
CA ARG A 116 -24.07 -14.62 -7.48
C ARG A 116 -24.05 -16.08 -7.89
N TYR A 117 -23.07 -16.50 -8.69
CA TYR A 117 -22.93 -17.88 -9.15
C TYR A 117 -22.89 -18.87 -7.97
N PHE A 118 -21.99 -18.65 -7.00
CA PHE A 118 -21.93 -19.50 -5.81
C PHE A 118 -23.09 -19.23 -4.84
N GLY A 119 -23.80 -18.11 -4.96
CA GLY A 119 -24.96 -17.77 -4.15
C GLY A 119 -26.18 -18.62 -4.44
N THR A 120 -26.31 -19.12 -5.68
CA THR A 120 -27.41 -20.00 -6.11
C THR A 120 -27.16 -21.47 -5.79
N MET A 121 -25.93 -21.84 -5.43
CA MET A 121 -25.60 -23.23 -5.11
C MET A 121 -26.05 -23.61 -3.70
N PRO A 122 -26.65 -24.80 -3.54
CA PRO A 122 -27.07 -25.28 -2.23
C PRO A 122 -25.86 -25.63 -1.37
N ALA A 123 -25.85 -25.13 -0.14
CA ALA A 123 -24.82 -25.49 0.83
C ALA A 123 -24.99 -26.98 1.24
N GLN A 124 -23.91 -27.73 1.19
CA GLN A 124 -23.88 -29.12 1.63
C GLN A 124 -23.86 -29.17 3.16
N ARG A 125 -24.92 -29.68 3.78
CA ARG A 125 -25.03 -29.75 5.24
C ARG A 125 -24.78 -31.12 5.84
N ASN A 126 -24.98 -32.17 5.05
CA ASN A 126 -24.99 -33.56 5.54
C ASN A 126 -23.86 -34.44 4.99
N ASN A 127 -22.86 -33.86 4.33
CA ASN A 127 -21.69 -34.62 3.85
C ASN A 127 -20.55 -34.65 4.89
N SER A 128 -19.57 -35.53 4.70
CA SER A 128 -18.38 -35.68 5.56
C SER A 128 -17.66 -34.34 5.78
N ALA A 129 -17.57 -33.49 4.75
CA ALA A 129 -16.91 -32.21 4.84
C ALA A 129 -17.62 -31.25 5.80
N ALA A 130 -18.94 -31.18 5.76
CA ALA A 130 -19.74 -30.36 6.67
C ALA A 130 -19.64 -30.83 8.12
N GLN A 131 -19.62 -32.13 8.34
CA GLN A 131 -19.42 -32.72 9.68
C GLN A 131 -18.03 -32.39 10.21
N LEU A 132 -16.97 -32.53 9.41
CA LEU A 132 -15.62 -32.18 9.78
C LEU A 132 -15.47 -30.69 10.12
N VAL A 133 -16.07 -29.78 9.32
CA VAL A 133 -16.03 -28.35 9.64
C VAL A 133 -16.76 -28.04 10.94
N ASN A 134 -17.85 -28.75 11.27
CA ASN A 134 -18.52 -28.59 12.56
C ASN A 134 -17.62 -28.89 13.75
N ILE A 135 -16.69 -29.82 13.60
CA ILE A 135 -15.70 -30.19 14.62
C ILE A 135 -14.54 -29.19 14.66
N LEU A 136 -14.03 -28.80 13.49
CA LEU A 136 -12.84 -27.97 13.36
C LEU A 136 -13.08 -26.49 13.61
N TRP A 137 -14.32 -26.00 13.33
CA TRP A 137 -14.67 -24.60 13.44
C TRP A 137 -15.20 -24.22 14.82
N LYS A 138 -14.41 -23.41 15.53
CA LYS A 138 -14.76 -22.92 16.88
C LYS A 138 -15.35 -21.48 16.87
N GLY A 139 -15.59 -20.90 15.69
CA GLY A 139 -16.13 -19.53 15.56
C GLY A 139 -17.67 -19.49 15.60
N SER A 140 -18.26 -18.32 15.85
CA SER A 140 -19.72 -18.12 15.98
C SER A 140 -20.48 -18.37 14.68
N ARG A 141 -19.93 -17.98 13.53
CA ARG A 141 -20.54 -18.17 12.20
C ARG A 141 -19.77 -19.22 11.43
N LYS A 142 -20.39 -20.38 11.22
CA LYS A 142 -19.80 -21.47 10.46
C LYS A 142 -19.77 -21.15 8.97
N PRO A 143 -18.70 -21.50 8.24
CA PRO A 143 -18.65 -21.36 6.80
C PRO A 143 -19.57 -22.37 6.12
N ASP A 144 -20.22 -21.97 5.03
CA ASP A 144 -20.94 -22.89 4.15
C ASP A 144 -19.95 -23.69 3.29
N ILE A 145 -20.23 -24.98 3.10
CA ILE A 145 -19.45 -25.86 2.23
C ILE A 145 -20.19 -26.04 0.91
N LEU A 146 -19.48 -25.81 -0.18
CA LEU A 146 -20.00 -26.01 -1.53
C LEU A 146 -19.10 -26.99 -2.28
N LEU A 147 -19.68 -28.10 -2.76
CA LEU A 147 -19.03 -29.00 -3.71
C LEU A 147 -19.33 -28.49 -5.11
N THR A 148 -18.28 -28.33 -5.92
CA THR A 148 -18.45 -27.76 -7.27
C THR A 148 -17.31 -28.18 -8.21
N ALA A 149 -17.64 -28.50 -9.44
CA ALA A 149 -16.68 -28.71 -10.52
C ALA A 149 -16.07 -27.39 -11.04
N ALA A 150 -16.59 -26.22 -10.61
CA ALA A 150 -16.11 -24.91 -11.06
C ALA A 150 -14.73 -24.54 -10.54
N VAL A 151 -14.22 -25.21 -9.49
CA VAL A 151 -12.89 -24.98 -8.92
C VAL A 151 -12.03 -26.23 -9.07
N GLN A 152 -10.75 -26.04 -9.38
CA GLN A 152 -9.79 -27.15 -9.51
C GLN A 152 -9.16 -27.54 -8.19
N THR A 153 -9.03 -26.60 -7.28
CA THR A 153 -8.44 -26.77 -5.94
C THR A 153 -9.36 -26.19 -4.89
N PRO A 154 -9.35 -26.73 -3.66
CA PRO A 154 -10.07 -26.13 -2.54
C PRO A 154 -9.72 -24.69 -2.35
N CYS A 155 -10.70 -23.86 -2.01
CA CYS A 155 -10.46 -22.44 -1.74
C CYS A 155 -11.58 -21.81 -0.91
N CYS A 156 -11.24 -20.74 -0.19
CA CYS A 156 -12.18 -19.92 0.53
C CYS A 156 -12.72 -18.77 -0.32
N PHE A 157 -14.02 -18.49 -0.19
CA PHE A 157 -14.68 -17.39 -0.88
C PHE A 157 -15.66 -16.65 0.05
N GLY A 158 -15.84 -15.35 -0.21
CA GLY A 158 -16.82 -14.51 0.48
C GLY A 158 -16.30 -13.85 1.76
N ILE A 159 -16.48 -12.52 1.87
CA ILE A 159 -16.07 -11.74 3.04
C ILE A 159 -17.16 -11.79 4.13
N LEU A 160 -18.40 -11.50 3.76
CA LEU A 160 -19.54 -11.44 4.68
C LEU A 160 -20.13 -12.83 4.95
N ARG A 161 -20.30 -13.62 3.90
CA ARG A 161 -20.72 -15.02 3.98
C ARG A 161 -19.54 -15.90 3.63
N LYS A 162 -18.89 -16.43 4.65
CA LYS A 162 -17.72 -17.29 4.50
C LYS A 162 -18.13 -18.63 3.90
N ARG A 163 -17.49 -19.04 2.82
CA ARG A 163 -17.74 -20.30 2.11
C ARG A 163 -16.42 -20.99 1.83
N ILE A 164 -16.43 -22.33 1.91
CA ILE A 164 -15.34 -23.18 1.48
C ILE A 164 -15.83 -23.92 0.24
N LEU A 165 -15.13 -23.70 -0.88
CA LEU A 165 -15.38 -24.35 -2.15
C LEU A 165 -14.47 -25.58 -2.23
N ILE A 166 -15.02 -26.75 -2.45
CA ILE A 166 -14.29 -28.01 -2.60
C ILE A 166 -14.55 -28.54 -4.01
N PRO A 167 -13.52 -28.92 -4.78
CA PRO A 167 -13.70 -29.58 -6.07
C PRO A 167 -14.52 -30.85 -5.93
N ASP A 168 -15.32 -31.15 -6.95
CA ASP A 168 -16.06 -32.41 -7.05
C ASP A 168 -15.12 -33.54 -7.45
N LYS A 169 -14.26 -33.93 -6.50
CA LYS A 169 -13.27 -35.01 -6.60
C LYS A 169 -13.38 -35.93 -5.39
N GLU A 170 -12.95 -37.17 -5.52
CA GLU A 170 -12.88 -38.09 -4.40
C GLU A 170 -11.69 -37.73 -3.49
N TYR A 171 -11.99 -37.50 -2.23
CA TYR A 171 -11.02 -37.31 -1.15
C TYR A 171 -11.25 -38.37 -0.06
N THR A 172 -10.20 -38.90 0.48
CA THR A 172 -10.30 -39.69 1.71
C THR A 172 -10.64 -38.76 2.88
N ASP A 173 -11.28 -39.28 3.93
CA ASP A 173 -11.64 -38.49 5.12
C ASP A 173 -10.41 -37.83 5.75
N GLY A 174 -9.25 -38.49 5.73
CA GLY A 174 -7.98 -37.96 6.18
C GLY A 174 -7.53 -36.74 5.32
N GLN A 175 -7.54 -36.86 4.00
CA GLN A 175 -7.19 -35.78 3.09
C GLN A 175 -8.15 -34.59 3.24
N LEU A 176 -9.43 -34.86 3.32
CA LEU A 176 -10.46 -33.85 3.50
C LEU A 176 -10.28 -33.08 4.81
N ARG A 177 -9.95 -33.77 5.90
CA ARG A 177 -9.62 -33.14 7.19
C ARG A 177 -8.44 -32.19 7.09
N LEU A 178 -7.35 -32.61 6.42
CA LEU A 178 -6.15 -31.79 6.27
C LEU A 178 -6.40 -30.55 5.42
N ILE A 179 -7.15 -30.69 4.32
CA ILE A 179 -7.59 -29.58 3.47
C ILE A 179 -8.45 -28.59 4.27
N LEU A 180 -9.44 -29.09 4.99
CA LEU A 180 -10.34 -28.24 5.78
C LEU A 180 -9.64 -27.53 6.92
N LEU A 181 -8.61 -28.13 7.56
CA LEU A 181 -7.77 -27.45 8.53
C LEU A 181 -7.07 -26.22 7.91
N HIS A 182 -6.53 -26.37 6.70
CA HIS A 182 -5.88 -25.28 5.98
C HIS A 182 -6.88 -24.17 5.61
N GLU A 183 -8.02 -24.51 5.00
CA GLU A 183 -9.04 -23.54 4.59
C GLU A 183 -9.68 -22.82 5.79
N CYS A 184 -9.92 -23.54 6.89
CA CYS A 184 -10.40 -22.94 8.12
C CYS A 184 -9.38 -21.96 8.72
N ALA A 185 -8.07 -22.20 8.57
CA ALA A 185 -7.04 -21.26 9.01
C ALA A 185 -7.12 -19.93 8.24
N HIS A 186 -7.33 -19.95 6.92
CA HIS A 186 -7.57 -18.76 6.11
C HIS A 186 -8.78 -17.95 6.61
N LEU A 187 -9.90 -18.61 6.85
CA LEU A 187 -11.13 -17.96 7.31
C LEU A 187 -11.01 -17.40 8.73
N LYS A 188 -10.29 -18.11 9.62
CA LYS A 188 -10.04 -17.69 11.00
C LYS A 188 -9.18 -16.43 11.07
N ASN A 189 -8.19 -16.32 10.18
CA ASN A 189 -7.28 -15.17 10.12
C ASN A 189 -7.80 -14.01 9.26
N ASN A 190 -9.00 -14.11 8.68
CA ASN A 190 -9.56 -13.13 7.76
C ASN A 190 -8.64 -12.82 6.56
N ASP A 191 -7.94 -13.83 6.02
CA ASP A 191 -7.01 -13.68 4.90
C ASP A 191 -7.68 -13.15 3.63
N LEU A 192 -8.97 -13.47 3.44
CA LEU A 192 -9.74 -12.91 2.33
C LEU A 192 -9.87 -11.39 2.42
N LEU A 193 -10.06 -10.85 3.61
CA LEU A 193 -10.09 -9.39 3.81
C LEU A 193 -8.74 -8.77 3.44
N THR A 194 -7.64 -9.36 3.92
CA THR A 194 -6.28 -8.91 3.59
C THR A 194 -6.01 -8.99 2.08
N LYS A 195 -6.40 -10.10 1.42
CA LYS A 195 -6.27 -10.27 -0.03
C LYS A 195 -7.12 -9.25 -0.83
N ASN A 196 -8.30 -8.88 -0.35
CA ASN A 196 -9.11 -7.84 -0.99
C ASN A 196 -8.51 -6.44 -0.78
N LEU A 197 -8.02 -6.14 0.40
CA LEU A 197 -7.39 -4.85 0.69
C LEU A 197 -6.15 -4.62 -0.20
N ILE A 198 -5.29 -5.63 -0.36
CA ILE A 198 -4.14 -5.50 -1.26
C ILE A 198 -4.56 -5.39 -2.73
N ASN A 199 -5.69 -5.99 -3.15
CA ASN A 199 -6.21 -5.81 -4.51
C ASN A 199 -6.68 -4.37 -4.73
N ILE A 200 -7.34 -3.74 -3.74
CA ILE A 200 -7.70 -2.32 -3.79
C ILE A 200 -6.45 -1.44 -3.90
N LEU A 201 -5.39 -1.73 -3.13
CA LEU A 201 -4.13 -1.02 -3.26
C LEU A 201 -3.48 -1.20 -4.63
N CYS A 202 -3.53 -2.42 -5.21
CA CYS A 202 -3.07 -2.66 -6.58
C CYS A 202 -3.88 -1.87 -7.62
N ALA A 203 -5.17 -1.60 -7.37
CA ALA A 203 -5.98 -0.77 -8.23
C ALA A 203 -5.67 0.73 -8.08
N LEU A 204 -5.40 1.22 -6.86
CA LEU A 204 -5.02 2.60 -6.61
C LEU A 204 -3.62 2.92 -7.15
N TYR A 205 -2.69 2.00 -7.02
CA TYR A 205 -1.28 2.13 -7.41
C TYR A 205 -0.93 1.22 -8.60
N TRP A 206 -1.86 1.07 -9.56
CA TRP A 206 -1.73 0.14 -10.68
C TRP A 206 -0.46 0.32 -11.52
N TRP A 207 0.08 1.53 -11.56
CA TRP A 207 1.32 1.90 -12.24
C TRP A 207 2.59 1.60 -11.44
N ASN A 208 2.48 1.31 -10.12
CA ASN A 208 3.65 1.05 -9.26
C ASN A 208 3.95 -0.46 -9.18
N PRO A 209 5.10 -0.94 -9.72
CA PRO A 209 5.45 -2.36 -9.66
C PRO A 209 5.66 -2.89 -8.25
N CYS A 210 6.03 -2.04 -7.27
CA CYS A 210 6.28 -2.46 -5.90
C CYS A 210 5.02 -2.98 -5.22
N VAL A 211 3.82 -2.48 -5.56
CA VAL A 211 2.58 -2.99 -4.97
C VAL A 211 2.27 -4.42 -5.40
N TYR A 212 2.63 -4.81 -6.61
CA TYR A 212 2.47 -6.20 -7.07
C TYR A 212 3.48 -7.14 -6.40
N LEU A 213 4.69 -6.63 -6.11
CA LEU A 213 5.68 -7.35 -5.32
C LEU A 213 5.15 -7.59 -3.90
N LEU A 214 4.59 -6.56 -3.27
CA LEU A 214 3.92 -6.65 -1.97
C LEU A 214 2.79 -7.69 -2.00
N LYS A 215 1.89 -7.62 -2.99
CA LYS A 215 0.78 -8.57 -3.15
C LYS A 215 1.27 -10.01 -3.24
N LYS A 216 2.29 -10.27 -4.07
CA LYS A 216 2.87 -11.59 -4.26
C LYS A 216 3.45 -12.13 -2.96
N ASP A 217 4.25 -11.32 -2.29
CA ASP A 217 4.99 -11.75 -1.11
C ASP A 217 4.10 -11.90 0.13
N LEU A 218 3.14 -10.98 0.30
CA LEU A 218 2.10 -11.09 1.33
C LEU A 218 1.26 -12.35 1.13
N SER A 219 0.79 -12.62 -0.11
CA SER A 219 0.01 -13.82 -0.40
C SER A 219 0.77 -15.09 -0.06
N GLN A 220 2.07 -15.16 -0.38
CA GLN A 220 2.93 -16.29 -0.03
C GLN A 220 3.06 -16.46 1.50
N SER A 221 3.20 -15.35 2.23
CA SER A 221 3.30 -15.36 3.69
C SER A 221 2.01 -15.82 4.36
N LEU A 222 0.84 -15.47 3.80
CA LEU A 222 -0.45 -15.94 4.27
C LEU A 222 -0.60 -17.46 4.11
N GLU A 223 -0.20 -18.01 2.96
CA GLU A 223 -0.22 -19.47 2.72
C GLU A 223 0.66 -20.20 3.75
N ILE A 224 1.92 -19.75 3.95
CA ILE A 224 2.82 -20.36 4.93
C ILE A 224 2.25 -20.28 6.35
N ARG A 225 1.61 -19.16 6.71
CA ARG A 225 0.96 -19.03 8.03
C ARG A 225 -0.14 -20.06 8.22
N CYS A 226 -0.99 -20.27 7.21
CA CYS A 226 -2.06 -21.26 7.27
C CYS A 226 -1.53 -22.69 7.37
N ASP A 227 -0.45 -23.03 6.64
CA ASP A 227 0.23 -24.32 6.78
C ASP A 227 0.73 -24.53 8.22
N LEU A 228 1.42 -23.54 8.78
CA LEU A 228 1.94 -23.63 10.14
C LEU A 228 0.83 -23.77 11.19
N MET A 229 -0.33 -23.14 10.96
CA MET A 229 -1.49 -23.30 11.84
C MET A 229 -2.12 -24.68 11.72
N ALA A 230 -2.29 -25.19 10.50
CA ALA A 230 -2.82 -26.52 10.25
C ALA A 230 -1.92 -27.59 10.89
N VAL A 231 -0.63 -27.52 10.64
CA VAL A 231 0.35 -28.49 11.14
C VAL A 231 0.51 -28.48 12.66
N LYS A 232 0.23 -27.34 13.31
CA LYS A 232 0.29 -27.23 14.78
C LYS A 232 -0.77 -28.12 15.48
N GLU A 233 -1.87 -28.41 14.80
CA GLU A 233 -2.95 -29.26 15.30
C GLU A 233 -2.76 -30.74 14.90
N LEU A 234 -1.63 -31.10 14.25
CA LEU A 234 -1.33 -32.45 13.76
C LEU A 234 -0.17 -33.09 14.52
N ASP A 235 -0.28 -34.41 14.71
CA ASP A 235 0.81 -35.25 15.18
C ASP A 235 1.91 -35.33 14.12
N ASN A 236 3.12 -35.76 14.55
CA ASN A 236 4.28 -35.78 13.66
C ASN A 236 4.09 -36.72 12.44
N ASP A 237 3.38 -37.82 12.60
CA ASP A 237 3.12 -38.77 11.52
C ASP A 237 2.21 -38.19 10.44
N LEU A 238 1.24 -37.38 10.83
CA LEU A 238 0.30 -36.71 9.90
C LEU A 238 0.93 -35.54 9.15
N LYS A 239 2.09 -35.02 9.57
CA LYS A 239 2.79 -33.92 8.85
C LYS A 239 3.26 -34.39 7.47
N GLY A 240 3.71 -35.65 7.33
CA GLY A 240 4.09 -36.21 6.05
C GLY A 240 2.89 -36.29 5.08
N GLU A 241 1.74 -36.73 5.58
CA GLU A 241 0.50 -36.79 4.81
C GLU A 241 0.04 -35.38 4.39
N TYR A 242 0.13 -34.41 5.30
CA TYR A 242 -0.18 -33.01 4.99
C TYR A 242 0.68 -32.45 3.85
N LEU A 243 1.99 -32.72 3.86
CA LEU A 243 2.88 -32.31 2.77
C LEU A 243 2.54 -33.00 1.44
N ALA A 244 2.14 -34.31 1.49
CA ALA A 244 1.69 -35.04 0.30
C ALA A 244 0.40 -34.44 -0.29
N VAL A 245 -0.56 -34.03 0.57
CA VAL A 245 -1.80 -33.34 0.13
C VAL A 245 -1.48 -32.01 -0.51
N ILE A 246 -0.62 -31.18 0.11
CA ILE A 246 -0.17 -29.91 -0.49
C ILE A 246 0.48 -30.15 -1.85
N LEU A 247 1.32 -31.16 -2.00
CA LEU A 247 1.98 -31.47 -3.26
C LEU A 247 0.99 -31.88 -4.35
N LYS A 248 -0.03 -32.68 -4.00
CA LYS A 248 -1.10 -33.09 -4.92
C LYS A 248 -1.89 -31.88 -5.42
N GLU A 249 -2.37 -31.05 -4.49
CA GLU A 249 -3.11 -29.82 -4.82
C GLU A 249 -2.26 -28.82 -5.62
N TYR A 250 -0.95 -28.81 -5.39
CA TYR A 250 -0.01 -28.00 -6.13
C TYR A 250 0.13 -28.45 -7.58
N LYS A 251 0.20 -29.74 -7.86
CA LYS A 251 0.30 -30.28 -9.23
C LYS A 251 -0.93 -29.96 -10.06
N ASP A 252 -2.09 -29.85 -9.44
CA ASP A 252 -3.36 -29.52 -10.09
C ASP A 252 -3.49 -28.03 -10.50
N ARG A 253 -2.60 -27.16 -10.03
CA ARG A 253 -2.59 -25.72 -10.36
C ARG A 253 -1.76 -25.44 -11.61
N VAL A 254 -2.35 -24.80 -12.61
CA VAL A 254 -1.76 -24.53 -13.93
C VAL A 254 -0.54 -23.59 -13.92
N ASN A 255 -0.35 -22.77 -12.89
CA ASN A 255 0.72 -21.74 -12.85
C ASN A 255 1.37 -21.71 -11.47
N THR A 256 2.34 -22.59 -11.22
CA THR A 256 2.85 -22.80 -9.89
C THR A 256 4.31 -22.39 -9.73
N ASN A 257 4.56 -21.60 -8.68
CA ASN A 257 5.89 -21.14 -8.32
C ASN A 257 6.58 -22.18 -7.43
N SER A 258 7.46 -23.01 -8.02
CA SER A 258 8.22 -24.06 -7.32
C SER A 258 8.98 -23.54 -6.08
N LYS A 259 9.42 -22.28 -6.09
CA LYS A 259 10.09 -21.65 -4.93
C LYS A 259 9.17 -21.52 -3.73
N LEU A 260 7.88 -21.18 -3.95
CA LEU A 260 6.89 -21.11 -2.87
C LEU A 260 6.66 -22.49 -2.24
N LEU A 261 6.51 -23.53 -3.06
CA LEU A 261 6.31 -24.89 -2.56
C LEU A 261 7.49 -25.35 -1.68
N LEU A 262 8.71 -25.10 -2.12
CA LEU A 262 9.91 -25.40 -1.34
C LEU A 262 9.97 -24.64 -0.02
N GLU A 263 9.55 -23.36 -0.02
CA GLU A 263 9.48 -22.55 1.19
C GLU A 263 8.41 -23.11 2.17
N ARG A 264 7.20 -23.45 1.67
CA ARG A 264 6.15 -24.11 2.47
C ARG A 264 6.65 -25.39 3.12
N PHE A 265 7.26 -26.28 2.33
CA PHE A 265 7.82 -27.54 2.83
C PHE A 265 8.88 -27.33 3.89
N ARG A 266 9.82 -26.41 3.64
CA ARG A 266 10.87 -26.07 4.60
C ARG A 266 10.30 -25.56 5.92
N MET A 267 9.29 -24.69 5.86
CA MET A 267 8.68 -24.10 7.05
C MET A 267 7.88 -25.13 7.84
N VAL A 268 7.14 -26.01 7.18
CA VAL A 268 6.43 -27.12 7.81
C VAL A 268 7.41 -28.09 8.47
N ALA A 269 8.50 -28.47 7.79
CA ALA A 269 9.52 -29.35 8.34
C ALA A 269 10.22 -28.77 9.59
N LYS A 270 10.36 -27.43 9.66
CA LYS A 270 10.95 -26.73 10.82
C LYS A 270 9.99 -26.54 12.01
N THR A 271 8.73 -26.94 11.91
CA THR A 271 7.70 -26.66 12.95
C THR A 271 7.96 -27.34 14.30
N GLY A 272 9.01 -28.15 14.44
CA GLY A 272 9.49 -28.67 15.72
C GLY A 272 10.41 -27.72 16.50
N CYS A 273 10.95 -26.67 15.88
CA CYS A 273 11.75 -25.63 16.54
C CYS A 273 10.83 -24.49 17.00
N VAL A 274 10.87 -24.22 18.29
CA VAL A 274 10.09 -23.19 19.02
C VAL A 274 9.93 -21.93 18.17
N LEU A 275 8.71 -21.65 17.73
CA LEU A 275 8.31 -20.38 17.10
C LEU A 275 8.68 -19.23 18.06
N ARG A 276 9.70 -18.49 17.73
CA ARG A 276 10.30 -17.46 18.58
C ARG A 276 9.33 -16.28 18.74
N LYS A 277 8.50 -16.29 19.80
CA LYS A 277 7.59 -15.18 20.15
C LYS A 277 8.31 -13.83 20.26
N ARG A 278 9.59 -13.85 20.62
CA ARG A 278 10.44 -12.64 20.72
C ARG A 278 10.66 -11.94 19.36
N GLY A 279 10.75 -12.68 18.26
CA GLY A 279 10.93 -12.10 16.93
C GLY A 279 9.70 -11.35 16.39
N THR A 280 8.49 -11.78 16.78
CA THR A 280 7.25 -11.06 16.41
C THR A 280 7.13 -9.71 17.11
N ALA A 281 7.47 -9.62 18.39
CA ALA A 281 7.46 -8.37 19.13
C ALA A 281 8.49 -7.38 18.54
N ALA A 282 9.71 -7.85 18.23
CA ALA A 282 10.72 -7.02 17.56
C ALA A 282 10.25 -6.51 16.19
N ALA A 283 9.52 -7.33 15.42
CA ALA A 283 8.93 -6.92 14.15
C ALA A 283 7.88 -5.80 14.31
N TRP A 284 7.04 -5.87 15.36
CA TRP A 284 6.08 -4.81 15.66
C TRP A 284 6.76 -3.48 16.01
N VAL A 285 7.81 -3.53 16.85
CA VAL A 285 8.58 -2.33 17.22
C VAL A 285 9.28 -1.74 16.01
N LEU A 286 9.94 -2.57 15.20
CA LEU A 286 10.61 -2.13 13.97
C LEU A 286 9.62 -1.53 12.97
N ALA A 287 8.48 -2.18 12.75
CA ALA A 287 7.44 -1.69 11.85
C ALA A 287 6.90 -0.34 12.32
N GLY A 288 6.60 -0.19 13.61
CA GLY A 288 6.15 1.06 14.18
C GLY A 288 7.19 2.18 14.05
N ALA A 289 8.46 1.90 14.32
CA ALA A 289 9.55 2.86 14.17
C ALA A 289 9.74 3.30 12.70
N LEU A 290 9.71 2.38 11.76
CA LEU A 290 9.81 2.67 10.33
C LEU A 290 8.59 3.44 9.82
N LEU A 291 7.39 3.09 10.28
CA LEU A 291 6.18 3.82 9.93
C LEU A 291 6.26 5.26 10.44
N MET A 292 6.56 5.46 11.72
CA MET A 292 6.72 6.80 12.29
C MET A 292 7.84 7.57 11.58
N GLY A 293 8.99 6.94 11.33
CA GLY A 293 10.09 7.54 10.60
C GLY A 293 9.71 8.00 9.19
N SER A 294 8.82 7.27 8.51
CA SER A 294 8.35 7.64 7.17
C SER A 294 7.44 8.87 7.13
N TYR A 295 6.98 9.37 8.29
CA TYR A 295 6.19 10.59 8.42
C TYR A 295 6.98 11.78 9.00
N THR A 296 8.29 11.62 9.29
CA THR A 296 9.07 12.68 9.94
C THR A 296 9.42 13.82 9.00
N PHE A 297 9.52 13.58 7.71
CA PHE A 297 9.82 14.63 6.74
C PHE A 297 9.11 14.44 5.41
N VAL A 298 8.85 15.56 4.74
CA VAL A 298 8.34 15.66 3.38
C VAL A 298 9.29 16.52 2.56
N ILE A 299 9.56 16.11 1.32
CA ILE A 299 10.36 16.89 0.39
C ILE A 299 9.40 17.78 -0.40
N GLN A 300 9.61 19.10 -0.35
CA GLN A 300 8.87 20.08 -1.12
C GLN A 300 9.81 20.83 -2.06
N CYS A 301 9.24 21.43 -3.11
CA CYS A 301 9.98 22.38 -3.92
C CYS A 301 10.04 23.73 -3.20
N SER A 302 11.17 24.40 -3.35
CA SER A 302 11.44 25.73 -2.78
C SER A 302 11.38 26.83 -3.83
N TYR A 303 10.46 26.71 -4.79
CA TYR A 303 10.33 27.76 -5.78
C TYR A 303 9.03 28.56 -5.57
N ASP A 304 9.11 29.85 -5.79
CA ASP A 304 7.95 30.71 -5.81
C ASP A 304 7.36 30.72 -7.23
N PRO A 305 6.04 30.53 -7.40
CA PRO A 305 5.43 30.55 -8.73
C PRO A 305 5.64 31.91 -9.41
N PRO A 306 5.84 31.97 -10.75
CA PRO A 306 5.85 33.22 -11.48
C PRO A 306 4.55 33.99 -11.26
N ILE A 307 4.64 35.34 -11.29
CA ILE A 307 3.50 36.24 -11.06
C ILE A 307 2.31 35.94 -11.98
N GLU A 308 2.57 35.48 -13.20
CA GLU A 308 1.56 35.15 -14.20
C GLU A 308 0.67 33.94 -13.79
N GLU A 309 1.07 33.17 -12.77
CA GLU A 309 0.35 32.00 -12.25
C GLU A 309 -0.38 32.27 -10.93
N ILE A 310 -0.25 33.44 -10.36
CA ILE A 310 -0.97 33.87 -9.14
C ILE A 310 -2.39 34.26 -9.55
N GLU A 311 -3.27 33.30 -9.80
CA GLU A 311 -4.65 33.53 -10.23
C GLU A 311 -5.62 33.87 -9.08
N THR A 312 -5.22 33.64 -7.82
CA THR A 312 -6.10 33.97 -6.70
C THR A 312 -5.86 35.39 -6.22
N VAL A 313 -6.94 36.18 -6.17
CA VAL A 313 -6.95 37.59 -5.71
C VAL A 313 -6.25 37.77 -4.36
N GLN A 314 -6.20 36.74 -3.53
CA GLN A 314 -5.59 36.76 -2.22
C GLN A 314 -4.05 36.67 -2.28
N GLU A 315 -3.49 35.92 -3.23
CA GLU A 315 -2.03 35.80 -3.46
C GLU A 315 -1.50 37.04 -4.23
N ALA A 316 -2.34 37.65 -5.08
CA ALA A 316 -1.97 38.84 -5.81
C ALA A 316 -1.79 40.10 -4.93
N TYR A 317 -2.26 40.04 -3.68
CA TYR A 317 -2.10 41.17 -2.73
C TYR A 317 -0.86 41.01 -1.82
N GLU A 318 -0.18 39.89 -1.82
CA GLU A 318 1.07 39.75 -1.07
C GLU A 318 2.26 40.34 -1.82
N ILE A 319 2.91 41.33 -1.19
CA ILE A 319 4.14 41.95 -1.71
C ILE A 319 5.27 40.90 -1.66
N ASN A 320 5.77 40.52 -2.83
CA ASN A 320 6.88 39.59 -2.96
C ASN A 320 7.91 40.05 -4.01
N ARG A 321 9.09 39.43 -4.07
CA ARG A 321 10.19 39.85 -4.96
C ARG A 321 9.89 39.73 -6.46
N TYR A 322 8.78 39.06 -6.85
CA TYR A 322 8.38 38.90 -8.26
C TYR A 322 7.34 39.89 -8.72
N ASN A 323 6.49 40.38 -7.82
CA ASN A 323 5.41 41.32 -8.13
C ASN A 323 5.70 42.73 -7.66
N SER A 324 6.85 42.96 -7.01
CA SER A 324 7.20 44.27 -6.47
C SER A 324 8.71 44.50 -6.54
N CYS A 325 9.07 45.79 -6.60
CA CYS A 325 10.46 46.21 -6.56
C CYS A 325 10.64 47.30 -5.50
N LEU A 326 11.85 47.36 -4.94
CA LEU A 326 12.24 48.45 -4.04
C LEU A 326 12.76 49.64 -4.86
N ILE A 327 12.16 50.80 -4.66
CA ILE A 327 12.60 52.08 -5.24
C ILE A 327 13.36 52.84 -4.18
N LYS A 328 14.61 53.13 -4.42
CA LYS A 328 15.39 54.05 -3.61
C LYS A 328 15.16 55.48 -4.07
N MET A 329 14.60 56.29 -3.18
CA MET A 329 14.33 57.68 -3.43
C MET A 329 15.58 58.57 -3.28
N SER A 330 15.59 59.76 -3.85
CA SER A 330 16.73 60.70 -3.80
C SER A 330 17.07 61.18 -2.38
N ASP A 331 16.15 61.07 -1.43
CA ASP A 331 16.32 61.40 -0.01
C ASP A 331 16.88 60.23 0.82
N GLY A 332 17.18 59.06 0.17
CA GLY A 332 17.68 57.88 0.83
C GLY A 332 16.60 56.99 1.44
N THR A 333 15.33 57.32 1.35
CA THR A 333 14.20 56.47 1.75
C THR A 333 13.89 55.41 0.71
N TYR A 334 13.22 54.34 1.13
CA TYR A 334 12.81 53.25 0.25
C TYR A 334 11.29 53.18 0.16
N CYS A 335 10.79 52.93 -1.04
CA CYS A 335 9.39 52.60 -1.29
C CYS A 335 9.31 51.24 -2.01
N VAL A 336 8.31 50.45 -1.70
CA VAL A 336 7.96 49.26 -2.47
C VAL A 336 6.96 49.64 -3.54
N ARG A 337 7.28 49.36 -4.80
CA ARG A 337 6.29 49.52 -5.89
C ARG A 337 5.54 48.20 -6.05
N PHE A 338 4.25 48.27 -5.81
CA PHE A 338 3.31 47.14 -5.94
C PHE A 338 2.03 47.66 -6.62
N CYS A 339 1.59 47.01 -7.68
CA CYS A 339 0.39 47.41 -8.45
C CYS A 339 0.36 48.89 -8.78
N ASP A 340 1.48 49.45 -9.29
CA ASP A 340 1.66 50.89 -9.63
C ASP A 340 1.51 51.89 -8.45
N GLN A 341 1.52 51.40 -7.22
CA GLN A 341 1.54 52.20 -6.02
C GLN A 341 2.92 52.15 -5.34
N ASP A 342 3.46 53.30 -4.99
CA ASP A 342 4.71 53.43 -4.23
C ASP A 342 4.37 53.48 -2.73
N ILE A 343 4.62 52.41 -2.01
CA ILE A 343 4.32 52.24 -0.57
C ILE A 343 5.61 52.54 0.22
N PRO A 344 5.65 53.53 1.12
CA PRO A 344 6.85 53.83 1.88
C PRO A 344 7.19 52.70 2.86
N VAL A 345 8.46 52.29 2.94
CA VAL A 345 8.94 51.21 3.79
C VAL A 345 9.98 51.75 4.77
N SER A 346 9.97 51.22 5.98
CA SER A 346 10.98 51.57 6.98
C SER A 346 12.36 51.04 6.59
N GLY A 347 13.45 51.71 7.00
CA GLY A 347 14.81 51.32 6.66
C GLY A 347 15.18 49.90 7.15
N LYS A 348 14.55 49.42 8.21
CA LYS A 348 14.73 48.05 8.68
C LYS A 348 14.06 47.00 7.76
N MET A 349 12.87 47.35 7.26
CA MET A 349 12.12 46.48 6.36
C MET A 349 12.79 46.44 4.97
N SER A 350 13.28 47.59 4.48
CA SER A 350 14.00 47.65 3.19
C SER A 350 15.28 46.79 3.19
N GLN A 351 16.00 46.72 4.30
CA GLN A 351 17.17 45.84 4.42
C GLN A 351 16.79 44.36 4.35
N LEU A 352 15.73 43.95 5.08
CA LEU A 352 15.21 42.58 5.00
C LEU A 352 14.77 42.21 3.59
N MET A 353 14.07 43.13 2.90
CA MET A 353 13.65 42.90 1.52
C MET A 353 14.82 42.82 0.53
N ILE A 354 15.90 43.55 0.75
CA ILE A 354 17.15 43.43 -0.04
C ILE A 354 17.81 42.05 0.21
N GLU A 355 17.86 41.61 1.47
CA GLU A 355 18.37 40.28 1.84
C GLU A 355 17.53 39.16 1.23
N ASP A 356 16.20 39.37 1.13
CA ASP A 356 15.27 38.44 0.50
C ASP A 356 15.29 38.47 -1.04
N GLY A 357 16.15 39.34 -1.64
CA GLY A 357 16.39 39.36 -3.08
C GLY A 357 15.44 40.21 -3.90
N PHE A 358 14.78 41.23 -3.29
CA PHE A 358 13.99 42.21 -4.02
C PHE A 358 14.89 43.09 -4.95
N THR A 359 14.43 43.31 -6.17
CA THR A 359 15.13 44.16 -7.12
C THR A 359 15.07 45.63 -6.64
N VAL A 360 16.24 46.26 -6.51
CA VAL A 360 16.34 47.66 -6.12
C VAL A 360 16.49 48.52 -7.37
N ILE A 361 15.57 49.47 -7.57
CA ILE A 361 15.61 50.47 -8.65
C ILE A 361 15.93 51.83 -8.05
N GLU A 362 16.98 52.52 -8.53
CA GLU A 362 17.25 53.90 -8.14
C GLU A 362 16.40 54.83 -9.00
N LYS A 363 15.58 55.65 -8.35
CA LYS A 363 14.83 56.69 -9.04
C LYS A 363 15.81 57.81 -9.39
N GLY A 364 16.27 57.82 -10.65
CA GLY A 364 17.19 58.83 -11.14
C GLY A 364 16.69 60.26 -10.89
N LYS A 365 17.65 61.19 -10.78
CA LYS A 365 17.43 62.62 -10.63
C LYS A 365 16.64 63.22 -11.76
#